data_af06e62dc84445345211fb5536071551
#
_entry.id   af06e62dc84445345211fb5536071551
#
_cell.length_a   1.000
_cell.length_b   1.000
_cell.length_c   1.000
_cell.angle_alpha   90.00
_cell.angle_beta   90.00
_cell.angle_gamma   90.00
#
_symmetry.space_group_name_H-M   'P 1'
#
loop_
_entity.id
_entity.type
_entity.pdbx_description
1 polymer ?
#
loop_
_entity_poly.entity_id
_entity_poly.type
_entity_poly.pdbx_seq_one_letter_code
_entity_poly.pdbx_strand_id
1 'polypeptide(L)'
;MIEPQKSTDVTQALLQTYPDLKVICAPTTVGIAAAAKVLQDNGSSCKLTGLGLPSEMSEYIGDDDAHSCPYMFLWNPEDVGRLGAYTSIALVNEEITGAAGDKFTAGDLGEYEVTEASDGGTEVILGSPFKFDPFNIDEWKDVY
;
A
#
# COMPACT_ATOMS: atom_id res chain seq x y z
N MET A 1 6.83 16.20 5.33
CA MET A 1 6.30 15.33 6.41
C MET A 1 4.81 15.14 6.15
N ILE A 2 4.32 13.92 6.18
CA ILE A 2 2.88 13.64 6.05
C ILE A 2 2.29 13.87 7.44
N GLU A 3 1.32 14.77 7.54
CA GLU A 3 0.70 15.14 8.83
C GLU A 3 -0.76 14.69 8.84
N PRO A 4 -1.24 13.95 9.87
CA PRO A 4 -2.61 13.49 9.96
C PRO A 4 -3.62 14.63 9.85
N GLN A 5 -3.38 15.76 10.52
CA GLN A 5 -4.27 16.91 10.48
C GLN A 5 -4.44 17.47 9.06
N LYS A 6 -3.35 17.58 8.31
CA LYS A 6 -3.41 18.05 6.92
C LYS A 6 -4.21 17.11 6.02
N SER A 7 -4.06 15.80 6.23
CA SER A 7 -4.85 14.80 5.49
C SER A 7 -6.33 14.89 5.83
N THR A 8 -6.66 15.12 7.10
CA THR A 8 -8.02 15.41 7.57
C THR A 8 -8.62 16.65 6.87
N ASP A 9 -7.88 17.77 6.90
CA ASP A 9 -8.32 19.03 6.33
C ASP A 9 -8.53 18.93 4.81
N VAL A 10 -7.62 18.25 4.11
CA VAL A 10 -7.75 18.01 2.66
C VAL A 10 -8.94 17.13 2.33
N THR A 11 -9.19 16.07 3.11
CA THR A 11 -10.35 15.19 2.92
C THR A 11 -11.66 15.96 3.10
N GLN A 12 -11.75 16.77 4.14
CA GLN A 12 -12.93 17.62 4.38
C GLN A 12 -13.14 18.63 3.25
N ALA A 13 -12.06 19.27 2.78
CA ALA A 13 -12.12 20.21 1.67
C ALA A 13 -12.57 19.53 0.36
N LEU A 14 -12.10 18.30 0.09
CA LEU A 14 -12.53 17.52 -1.06
C LEU A 14 -14.03 17.23 -1.04
N LEU A 15 -14.57 16.78 0.10
CA LEU A 15 -16.00 16.51 0.26
C LEU A 15 -16.86 17.76 0.12
N GLN A 16 -16.38 18.92 0.58
CA GLN A 16 -17.07 20.20 0.42
C GLN A 16 -17.05 20.70 -1.03
N THR A 17 -15.90 20.54 -1.70
CA THR A 17 -15.71 21.03 -3.07
C THR A 17 -16.41 20.14 -4.10
N TYR A 18 -16.46 18.83 -3.84
CA TYR A 18 -17.00 17.83 -4.74
C TYR A 18 -18.07 16.97 -4.03
N PRO A 19 -19.30 17.47 -3.86
CA PRO A 19 -20.36 16.77 -3.11
C PRO A 19 -20.72 15.39 -3.70
N ASP A 20 -20.48 15.18 -4.99
CA ASP A 20 -20.74 13.93 -5.70
C ASP A 20 -19.52 13.00 -5.79
N LEU A 21 -18.44 13.28 -5.04
CA LEU A 21 -17.23 12.47 -5.04
C LEU A 21 -17.56 11.04 -4.62
N LYS A 22 -17.12 10.06 -5.41
CA LYS A 22 -17.44 8.64 -5.18
C LYS A 22 -16.32 7.89 -4.48
N VAL A 23 -15.06 8.23 -4.80
CA VAL A 23 -13.89 7.52 -4.30
C VAL A 23 -12.74 8.49 -4.04
N ILE A 24 -12.05 8.28 -2.94
CA ILE A 24 -10.74 8.88 -2.64
C ILE A 24 -9.70 7.75 -2.67
N CYS A 25 -8.56 8.00 -3.33
CA CYS A 25 -7.39 7.13 -3.25
C CYS A 25 -6.30 7.83 -2.43
N ALA A 26 -5.92 7.23 -1.30
CA ALA A 26 -4.90 7.76 -0.40
C ALA A 26 -3.69 6.80 -0.33
N PRO A 27 -2.55 7.14 -0.97
CA PRO A 27 -1.43 6.21 -1.15
C PRO A 27 -0.43 6.21 0.01
N THR A 28 -0.88 6.50 1.24
CA THR A 28 -0.03 6.45 2.44
C THR A 28 -0.86 6.06 3.67
N THR A 29 -0.27 5.31 4.62
CA THR A 29 -0.94 4.87 5.85
C THR A 29 -1.56 6.04 6.62
N VAL A 30 -0.80 7.11 6.85
CA VAL A 30 -1.30 8.30 7.56
C VAL A 30 -2.45 8.97 6.81
N GLY A 31 -2.34 9.05 5.48
CA GLY A 31 -3.36 9.67 4.64
C GLY A 31 -4.66 8.87 4.61
N ILE A 32 -4.57 7.55 4.43
CA ILE A 32 -5.74 6.68 4.34
C ILE A 32 -6.47 6.59 5.68
N ALA A 33 -5.76 6.45 6.80
CA ALA A 33 -6.37 6.41 8.14
C ALA A 33 -7.11 7.72 8.48
N ALA A 34 -6.48 8.87 8.20
CA ALA A 34 -7.12 10.17 8.42
C ALA A 34 -8.36 10.36 7.53
N ALA A 35 -8.29 9.97 6.25
CA ALA A 35 -9.42 10.05 5.34
C ALA A 35 -10.54 9.08 5.75
N ALA A 36 -10.22 7.85 6.13
CA ALA A 36 -11.18 6.85 6.59
C ALA A 36 -12.01 7.38 7.75
N LYS A 37 -11.33 7.93 8.75
CA LYS A 37 -11.99 8.52 9.92
C LYS A 37 -12.94 9.66 9.53
N VAL A 38 -12.50 10.59 8.67
CA VAL A 38 -13.35 11.70 8.22
C VAL A 38 -14.59 11.21 7.50
N LEU A 39 -14.45 10.25 6.59
CA LEU A 39 -15.57 9.70 5.83
C LEU A 39 -16.57 9.00 6.76
N GLN A 40 -16.08 8.21 7.71
CA GLN A 40 -16.92 7.44 8.61
C GLN A 40 -17.62 8.34 9.64
N ASP A 41 -16.90 9.28 10.27
CA ASP A 41 -17.47 10.25 11.22
C ASP A 41 -18.56 11.13 10.58
N ASN A 42 -18.45 11.44 9.28
CA ASN A 42 -19.43 12.24 8.54
C ASN A 42 -20.56 11.39 7.90
N GLY A 43 -20.54 10.07 8.02
CA GLY A 43 -21.48 9.18 7.34
C GLY A 43 -21.47 9.38 5.83
N SER A 44 -20.28 9.62 5.25
CA SER A 44 -20.12 9.91 3.82
C SER A 44 -20.37 8.68 2.95
N SER A 45 -21.09 8.84 1.84
CA SER A 45 -21.23 7.80 0.82
C SER A 45 -19.98 7.64 -0.07
N CYS A 46 -19.03 8.57 0.03
CA CYS A 46 -17.72 8.45 -0.63
C CYS A 46 -16.94 7.30 -0.02
N LYS A 47 -16.38 6.43 -0.86
CA LYS A 47 -15.56 5.30 -0.42
C LYS A 47 -14.07 5.62 -0.56
N LEU A 48 -13.28 4.88 0.17
CA LEU A 48 -11.83 5.05 0.26
C LEU A 48 -11.10 3.80 -0.22
N THR A 49 -9.96 3.98 -0.83
CA THR A 49 -8.97 2.93 -1.12
C THR A 49 -7.57 3.52 -1.09
N GLY A 50 -6.56 2.69 -1.14
CA GLY A 50 -5.17 3.15 -1.19
C GLY A 50 -4.20 2.20 -0.51
N LEU A 51 -3.13 2.75 0.05
CA LEU A 51 -2.12 2.01 0.80
C LEU A 51 -2.27 2.29 2.30
N GLY A 52 -2.33 1.23 3.12
CA GLY A 52 -2.48 1.35 4.56
C GLY A 52 -1.98 0.13 5.31
N LEU A 53 -1.73 0.31 6.62
CA LEU A 53 -1.43 -0.80 7.53
C LEU A 53 -2.73 -1.44 8.02
N PRO A 54 -2.82 -2.78 8.03
CA PRO A 54 -3.98 -3.50 8.54
C PRO A 54 -4.38 -3.10 9.97
N SER A 55 -3.40 -2.94 10.87
CA SER A 55 -3.62 -2.54 12.25
C SER A 55 -4.32 -1.18 12.40
N GLU A 56 -4.04 -0.23 11.52
CA GLU A 56 -4.65 1.10 11.56
C GLU A 56 -5.97 1.20 10.81
N MET A 57 -6.20 0.27 9.88
CA MET A 57 -7.34 0.33 8.97
C MET A 57 -8.45 -0.68 9.26
N SER A 58 -8.21 -1.64 10.15
CA SER A 58 -9.15 -2.74 10.42
C SER A 58 -10.56 -2.27 10.80
N GLU A 59 -10.69 -1.19 11.55
CA GLU A 59 -11.98 -0.62 11.96
C GLU A 59 -12.73 0.12 10.84
N TYR A 60 -12.05 0.41 9.72
CA TYR A 60 -12.61 1.15 8.58
C TYR A 60 -12.92 0.23 7.39
N ILE A 61 -12.45 -1.03 7.43
CA ILE A 61 -12.63 -1.98 6.34
C ILE A 61 -13.94 -2.74 6.50
N GLY A 62 -14.81 -2.58 5.52
CA GLY A 62 -16.10 -3.26 5.44
C GLY A 62 -16.78 -2.97 4.11
N ASP A 63 -17.72 -3.83 3.73
CA ASP A 63 -18.48 -3.74 2.48
C ASP A 63 -19.90 -3.15 2.65
N ASP A 64 -20.20 -2.67 3.85
CA ASP A 64 -21.47 -2.01 4.19
C ASP A 64 -21.36 -0.49 4.24
N ASP A 65 -22.47 0.17 4.56
CA ASP A 65 -22.55 1.63 4.62
C ASP A 65 -21.90 2.24 5.88
N ALA A 66 -21.63 1.42 6.91
CA ALA A 66 -20.96 1.88 8.12
C ALA A 66 -19.45 2.03 7.95
N HIS A 67 -18.87 1.34 6.94
CA HIS A 67 -17.43 1.34 6.69
C HIS A 67 -17.06 2.21 5.48
N SER A 68 -16.01 3.01 5.64
CA SER A 68 -15.55 3.93 4.60
C SER A 68 -14.65 3.27 3.55
N CYS A 69 -13.98 2.17 3.90
CA CYS A 69 -12.95 1.54 3.06
C CYS A 69 -13.32 0.08 2.72
N PRO A 70 -13.85 -0.22 1.53
CA PRO A 70 -14.19 -1.60 1.16
C PRO A 70 -12.95 -2.48 0.98
N TYR A 71 -11.81 -1.91 0.59
CA TYR A 71 -10.54 -2.61 0.47
C TYR A 71 -9.38 -1.61 0.35
N MET A 72 -8.21 -2.07 0.76
CA MET A 72 -6.94 -1.37 0.60
C MET A 72 -5.83 -2.33 0.19
N PHE A 73 -4.64 -1.81 -0.02
CA PHE A 73 -3.48 -2.58 -0.45
C PHE A 73 -2.25 -2.29 0.40
N LEU A 74 -1.35 -3.28 0.47
CA LEU A 74 0.00 -3.12 0.99
C LEU A 74 0.89 -4.23 0.42
N TRP A 75 2.19 -3.98 0.24
CA TRP A 75 3.18 -5.03 0.08
C TRP A 75 3.63 -5.52 1.46
N ASN A 76 4.01 -6.79 1.54
CA ASN A 76 4.62 -7.32 2.76
C ASN A 76 5.96 -6.61 3.03
N PRO A 77 6.09 -5.79 4.09
CA PRO A 77 7.32 -5.04 4.37
C PRO A 77 8.53 -5.95 4.65
N GLU A 78 8.32 -7.13 5.22
CA GLU A 78 9.37 -8.12 5.45
C GLU A 78 9.93 -8.64 4.12
N ASP A 79 9.07 -9.00 3.17
CA ASP A 79 9.51 -9.50 1.87
C ASP A 79 10.19 -8.41 1.03
N VAL A 80 9.77 -7.15 1.16
CA VAL A 80 10.49 -6.00 0.55
C VAL A 80 11.92 -5.93 1.08
N GLY A 81 12.09 -6.02 2.42
CA GLY A 81 13.40 -6.01 3.06
C GLY A 81 14.26 -7.23 2.68
N ARG A 82 13.65 -8.42 2.66
CA ARG A 82 14.32 -9.67 2.24
C ARG A 82 14.77 -9.62 0.79
N LEU A 83 13.90 -9.19 -0.12
CA LEU A 83 14.24 -9.05 -1.54
C LEU A 83 15.40 -8.06 -1.74
N GLY A 84 15.39 -6.91 -1.04
CA GLY A 84 16.48 -5.94 -1.07
C GLY A 84 17.81 -6.54 -0.58
N ALA A 85 17.77 -7.36 0.47
CA ALA A 85 18.95 -8.05 0.99
C ALA A 85 19.48 -9.09 -0.02
N TYR A 86 18.62 -9.93 -0.58
CA TYR A 86 19.03 -10.92 -1.60
C TYR A 86 19.58 -10.26 -2.86
N THR A 87 18.96 -9.18 -3.33
CA THR A 87 19.46 -8.41 -4.48
C THR A 87 20.88 -7.87 -4.20
N SER A 88 21.10 -7.32 -3.00
CA SER A 88 22.41 -6.81 -2.59
C SER A 88 23.46 -7.91 -2.52
N ILE A 89 23.11 -9.09 -2.00
CA ILE A 89 24.00 -10.26 -1.93
C ILE A 89 24.35 -10.74 -3.34
N ALA A 90 23.35 -10.85 -4.23
CA ALA A 90 23.58 -11.27 -5.61
C ALA A 90 24.52 -10.32 -6.37
N LEU A 91 24.41 -9.00 -6.14
CA LEU A 91 25.34 -8.00 -6.68
C LEU A 91 26.75 -8.15 -6.13
N VAL A 92 26.91 -8.32 -4.80
CA VAL A 92 28.23 -8.46 -4.16
C VAL A 92 28.93 -9.75 -4.56
N ASN A 93 28.17 -10.83 -4.78
CA ASN A 93 28.68 -12.11 -5.26
C ASN A 93 28.92 -12.17 -6.79
N GLU A 94 28.66 -11.07 -7.49
CA GLU A 94 28.76 -11.00 -8.95
C GLU A 94 27.83 -12.00 -9.68
N GLU A 95 26.75 -12.46 -9.03
CA GLU A 95 25.72 -13.31 -9.65
C GLU A 95 24.89 -12.51 -10.66
N ILE A 96 24.68 -11.21 -10.38
CA ILE A 96 24.06 -10.23 -11.26
C ILE A 96 24.94 -8.98 -11.35
N THR A 97 24.78 -8.22 -12.43
CA THR A 97 25.46 -6.93 -12.64
C THR A 97 24.57 -5.73 -12.31
N GLY A 98 23.27 -5.97 -12.15
CA GLY A 98 22.24 -4.96 -12.03
C GLY A 98 21.71 -4.46 -13.38
N ALA A 99 22.13 -5.08 -14.48
CA ALA A 99 21.58 -4.78 -15.80
C ALA A 99 20.20 -5.42 -15.98
N ALA A 100 19.35 -4.76 -16.77
CA ALA A 100 18.05 -5.34 -17.14
C ALA A 100 18.23 -6.68 -17.86
N GLY A 101 17.44 -7.67 -17.46
CA GLY A 101 17.52 -9.04 -17.93
C GLY A 101 18.35 -9.98 -17.04
N ASP A 102 19.11 -9.46 -16.07
CA ASP A 102 19.79 -10.28 -15.06
C ASP A 102 18.78 -11.02 -14.19
N LYS A 103 19.07 -12.29 -13.85
CA LYS A 103 18.20 -13.13 -13.02
C LYS A 103 18.95 -13.69 -11.83
N PHE A 104 18.26 -13.81 -10.71
CA PHE A 104 18.80 -14.38 -9.48
C PHE A 104 17.70 -15.04 -8.65
N THR A 105 18.13 -15.87 -7.69
CA THR A 105 17.21 -16.50 -6.73
C THR A 105 17.25 -15.77 -5.40
N ALA A 106 16.12 -15.26 -4.97
CA ALA A 106 15.97 -14.57 -3.67
C ALA A 106 15.52 -15.54 -2.57
N GLY A 107 16.24 -16.63 -2.38
CA GLY A 107 15.95 -17.66 -1.38
C GLY A 107 14.56 -18.28 -1.59
N ASP A 108 13.74 -18.30 -0.54
CA ASP A 108 12.37 -18.81 -0.57
C ASP A 108 11.34 -17.85 -1.20
N LEU A 109 11.73 -16.61 -1.50
CA LEU A 109 10.90 -15.71 -2.30
C LEU A 109 10.85 -16.11 -3.78
N GLY A 110 11.80 -16.93 -4.26
CA GLY A 110 11.82 -17.44 -5.63
C GLY A 110 12.76 -16.69 -6.56
N GLU A 111 12.52 -16.84 -7.87
CA GLU A 111 13.34 -16.21 -8.93
C GLU A 111 12.84 -14.80 -9.25
N TYR A 112 13.77 -13.87 -9.38
CA TYR A 112 13.53 -12.48 -9.75
C TYR A 112 14.39 -12.07 -10.95
N GLU A 113 13.90 -11.08 -11.67
CA GLU A 113 14.59 -10.48 -12.81
C GLU A 113 14.75 -8.97 -12.56
N VAL A 114 15.92 -8.46 -12.92
CA VAL A 114 16.18 -7.02 -12.96
C VAL A 114 15.50 -6.44 -14.19
N THR A 115 14.66 -5.43 -14.06
CA THR A 115 13.92 -4.80 -15.14
C THR A 115 14.31 -3.33 -15.31
N GLU A 116 13.98 -2.74 -16.46
CA GLU A 116 14.15 -1.30 -16.66
C GLU A 116 13.13 -0.52 -15.84
N ALA A 117 13.60 0.49 -15.09
CA ALA A 117 12.75 1.42 -14.39
C ALA A 117 12.36 2.61 -15.28
N SER A 118 11.25 3.26 -14.95
CA SER A 118 10.70 4.38 -15.74
C SER A 118 11.58 5.64 -15.76
N ASP A 119 12.53 5.74 -14.84
CA ASP A 119 13.50 6.84 -14.72
C ASP A 119 14.81 6.60 -15.48
N GLY A 120 14.92 5.47 -16.18
CA GLY A 120 16.11 5.06 -16.93
C GLY A 120 17.13 4.28 -16.09
N GLY A 121 16.82 3.98 -14.83
CA GLY A 121 17.57 3.03 -14.00
C GLY A 121 17.08 1.61 -14.16
N THR A 122 17.42 0.77 -13.19
CA THR A 122 16.94 -0.62 -13.11
C THR A 122 16.29 -0.89 -11.76
N GLU A 123 15.35 -1.81 -11.72
CA GLU A 123 14.58 -2.17 -10.53
C GLU A 123 14.34 -3.68 -10.45
N VAL A 124 14.05 -4.17 -9.24
CA VAL A 124 13.53 -5.51 -9.00
C VAL A 124 12.16 -5.36 -8.35
N ILE A 125 11.14 -5.89 -9.00
CA ILE A 125 9.75 -5.76 -8.56
C ILE A 125 9.36 -6.96 -7.71
N LEU A 126 8.99 -6.73 -6.43
CA LEU A 126 8.54 -7.80 -5.53
C LEU A 126 7.31 -8.53 -6.06
N GLY A 127 6.40 -7.84 -6.70
CA GLY A 127 5.16 -8.37 -7.24
C GLY A 127 3.97 -7.43 -7.01
N SER A 128 2.76 -7.96 -7.21
CA SER A 128 1.53 -7.21 -6.98
C SER A 128 1.30 -6.95 -5.48
N PRO A 129 0.70 -5.81 -5.11
CA PRO A 129 0.32 -5.56 -3.73
C PRO A 129 -0.76 -6.57 -3.27
N PHE A 130 -0.70 -6.93 -2.00
CA PHE A 130 -1.72 -7.75 -1.36
C PHE A 130 -2.96 -6.91 -1.07
N LYS A 131 -4.15 -7.44 -1.38
CA LYS A 131 -5.43 -6.80 -1.11
C LYS A 131 -5.95 -7.20 0.27
N PHE A 132 -6.28 -6.19 1.08
CA PHE A 132 -6.97 -6.37 2.35
C PHE A 132 -8.43 -5.95 2.19
N ASP A 133 -9.33 -6.81 2.59
CA ASP A 133 -10.78 -6.62 2.54
C ASP A 133 -11.46 -7.26 3.76
N PRO A 134 -12.80 -7.20 3.93
CA PRO A 134 -13.48 -7.74 5.10
C PRO A 134 -13.28 -9.24 5.34
N PHE A 135 -12.83 -10.00 4.32
CA PHE A 135 -12.66 -11.45 4.44
C PHE A 135 -11.32 -11.84 5.06
N ASN A 136 -10.33 -10.95 5.03
CA ASN A 136 -8.98 -11.26 5.51
C ASN A 136 -8.39 -10.25 6.50
N ILE A 137 -8.96 -9.07 6.66
CA ILE A 137 -8.36 -8.00 7.50
C ILE A 137 -8.12 -8.44 8.94
N ASP A 138 -9.00 -9.25 9.52
CA ASP A 138 -8.88 -9.72 10.89
C ASP A 138 -7.68 -10.64 11.13
N GLU A 139 -7.20 -11.33 10.09
CA GLU A 139 -6.01 -12.19 10.18
C GLU A 139 -4.72 -11.37 10.20
N TRP A 140 -4.75 -10.14 9.67
CA TRP A 140 -3.59 -9.30 9.45
C TRP A 140 -3.46 -8.10 10.39
N LYS A 141 -4.53 -7.68 11.05
CA LYS A 141 -4.53 -6.49 11.93
C LYS A 141 -3.55 -6.55 13.09
N ASP A 142 -3.18 -7.75 13.52
CA ASP A 142 -2.21 -7.98 14.60
C ASP A 142 -0.80 -8.32 14.07
N VAL A 143 -0.62 -8.37 12.75
CA VAL A 143 0.66 -8.69 12.09
C VAL A 143 1.42 -7.43 11.67
N TYR A 144 0.71 -6.43 11.15
CA TYR A 144 1.27 -5.16 10.68
C TYR A 144 0.52 -3.95 11.24
#